data_de0ae1c151a190f9f0c65ca8664f9a7e
#
_entry.id   de0ae1c151a190f9f0c65ca8664f9a7e
#
_cell.length_a   1.000
_cell.length_b   1.000
_cell.length_c   1.000
_cell.angle_alpha   90.00
_cell.angle_beta   90.00
_cell.angle_gamma   90.00
#
_symmetry.space_group_name_H-M   'P 1'
#
loop_
_entity.id
_entity.type
_entity.pdbx_description
1 polymer ?
#
loop_
_entity_poly.entity_id
_entity_poly.type
_entity_poly.pdbx_seq_one_letter_code
_entity_poly.pdbx_strand_id
1 'polypeptide(L)'
;MEAIIGVIGTILGTILGWVLNSVSNHGKLYLYVSSWDDNFLYNEVGCLVPCISKEKAEYYSYKLTLDIYNSSSEARIMRDITIIYSDDKCELHKSVPKDDTTRYSSGSISFYNDIAPVNIPPKAIIQLKLHDGSHHQNNGLDYIWKTRKIYLTYKNEKSKTTKIAIKSEDYSCYFENHK
;
A
#
# COMPACT_ATOMS: atom_id res chain seq x y z
N MET A 1 -53.06 19.88 20.98
CA MET A 1 -51.66 20.30 21.14
C MET A 1 -50.72 19.11 21.26
N GLU A 2 -51.05 18.07 22.00
CA GLU A 2 -50.15 16.90 22.19
C GLU A 2 -49.76 16.17 20.90
N ALA A 3 -50.71 15.97 19.96
CA ALA A 3 -50.42 15.32 18.68
C ALA A 3 -49.38 16.10 17.83
N ILE A 4 -49.38 17.41 17.87
CA ILE A 4 -48.42 18.25 17.12
C ILE A 4 -47.04 18.14 17.72
N ILE A 5 -46.93 18.07 19.05
CA ILE A 5 -45.64 17.90 19.75
C ILE A 5 -45.04 16.53 19.43
N GLY A 6 -45.88 15.49 19.37
CA GLY A 6 -45.43 14.15 18.99
C GLY A 6 -44.86 14.09 17.56
N VAL A 7 -45.57 14.74 16.60
CA VAL A 7 -45.09 14.78 15.20
C VAL A 7 -43.76 15.54 15.06
N ILE A 8 -43.64 16.69 15.73
CA ILE A 8 -42.41 17.49 15.72
C ILE A 8 -41.24 16.67 16.35
N GLY A 9 -41.51 16.03 17.48
CA GLY A 9 -40.50 15.18 18.13
C GLY A 9 -40.01 14.03 17.24
N THR A 10 -40.91 13.38 16.50
CA THR A 10 -40.56 12.32 15.56
C THR A 10 -39.70 12.84 14.39
N ILE A 11 -40.08 13.96 13.81
CA ILE A 11 -39.31 14.60 12.72
C ILE A 11 -37.92 14.99 13.19
N LEU A 12 -37.81 15.65 14.35
CA LEU A 12 -36.49 16.04 14.91
C LEU A 12 -35.62 14.81 15.24
N GLY A 13 -36.20 13.74 15.80
CA GLY A 13 -35.51 12.48 16.09
C GLY A 13 -34.98 11.84 14.82
N THR A 14 -35.78 11.82 13.75
CA THR A 14 -35.37 11.25 12.45
C THR A 14 -34.23 12.07 11.83
N ILE A 15 -34.30 13.40 11.84
CA ILE A 15 -33.25 14.28 11.32
C ILE A 15 -31.96 14.11 12.13
N LEU A 16 -32.03 14.12 13.45
CA LEU A 16 -30.88 13.87 14.30
C LEU A 16 -30.26 12.50 14.08
N GLY A 17 -31.07 11.45 13.97
CA GLY A 17 -30.60 10.11 13.65
C GLY A 17 -29.89 10.04 12.30
N TRP A 18 -30.44 10.69 11.28
CA TRP A 18 -29.81 10.76 9.97
C TRP A 18 -28.48 11.54 9.99
N VAL A 19 -28.42 12.69 10.68
CA VAL A 19 -27.19 13.49 10.83
C VAL A 19 -26.11 12.68 11.57
N LEU A 20 -26.45 12.06 12.71
CA LEU A 20 -25.51 11.25 13.47
C LEU A 20 -24.99 10.06 12.65
N ASN A 21 -25.86 9.38 11.92
CA ASN A 21 -25.48 8.29 11.03
C ASN A 21 -24.56 8.79 9.89
N SER A 22 -24.91 9.92 9.29
CA SER A 22 -24.09 10.56 8.25
C SER A 22 -22.69 10.90 8.76
N VAL A 23 -22.57 11.53 9.92
CA VAL A 23 -21.29 11.88 10.53
C VAL A 23 -20.47 10.62 10.87
N SER A 24 -21.12 9.61 11.43
CA SER A 24 -20.46 8.33 11.76
C SER A 24 -19.90 7.61 10.54
N ASN A 25 -20.56 7.74 9.38
CA ASN A 25 -20.16 7.08 8.13
C ASN A 25 -19.08 7.85 7.35
N HIS A 26 -18.72 9.08 7.75
CA HIS A 26 -17.68 9.89 7.11
C HIS A 26 -16.26 9.52 7.51
N GLY A 27 -16.04 8.43 8.25
CA GLY A 27 -14.72 7.95 8.63
C GLY A 27 -13.84 7.66 7.42
N LYS A 28 -12.52 7.71 7.63
CA LYS A 28 -11.49 7.54 6.61
C LYS A 28 -10.66 6.30 6.89
N LEU A 29 -9.98 5.82 5.87
CA LEU A 29 -8.85 4.90 6.03
C LEU A 29 -7.60 5.70 6.40
N TYR A 30 -6.96 5.28 7.47
CA TYR A 30 -5.65 5.76 7.87
C TYR A 30 -4.64 4.64 7.59
N LEU A 31 -3.61 4.96 6.84
CA LEU A 31 -2.57 4.03 6.44
C LEU A 31 -1.26 4.46 7.08
N TYR A 32 -0.62 3.53 7.77
CA TYR A 32 0.65 3.74 8.45
C TYR A 32 1.66 2.74 7.88
N VAL A 33 2.79 3.25 7.41
CA VAL A 33 3.92 2.41 6.98
C VAL A 33 4.64 1.95 8.24
N SER A 34 4.48 0.67 8.60
CA SER A 34 5.12 0.08 9.78
C SER A 34 6.56 -0.32 9.49
N SER A 35 6.83 -0.86 8.29
CA SER A 35 8.19 -1.09 7.80
C SER A 35 8.26 -1.03 6.29
N TRP A 36 9.42 -0.62 5.81
CA TRP A 36 9.87 -0.74 4.43
C TRP A 36 11.31 -1.22 4.45
N ASP A 37 11.52 -2.45 4.00
CA ASP A 37 12.82 -3.09 3.91
C ASP A 37 13.08 -3.44 2.46
N ASP A 38 14.18 -2.98 1.90
CA ASP A 38 14.58 -3.28 0.55
C ASP A 38 16.03 -3.73 0.47
N ASN A 39 16.30 -4.59 -0.52
CA ASN A 39 17.60 -5.18 -0.72
C ASN A 39 17.94 -5.21 -2.21
N PHE A 40 19.21 -4.93 -2.47
CA PHE A 40 19.84 -5.18 -3.75
C PHE A 40 20.76 -6.39 -3.62
N LEU A 41 20.67 -7.30 -4.57
CA LEU A 41 21.38 -8.56 -4.55
C LEU A 41 22.08 -8.78 -5.90
N TYR A 42 23.19 -9.52 -5.86
CA TYR A 42 23.82 -10.05 -7.06
C TYR A 42 24.06 -11.56 -6.90
N ASN A 43 24.28 -12.24 -8.01
CA ASN A 43 24.56 -13.68 -7.99
C ASN A 43 26.07 -13.89 -7.89
N GLU A 44 26.51 -14.47 -6.79
CA GLU A 44 27.88 -14.90 -6.59
C GLU A 44 27.94 -16.43 -6.52
N VAL A 45 28.42 -17.05 -7.61
CA VAL A 45 28.57 -18.51 -7.72
C VAL A 45 27.28 -19.29 -7.38
N GLY A 46 26.13 -18.79 -7.85
CA GLY A 46 24.82 -19.42 -7.60
C GLY A 46 24.14 -19.03 -6.29
N CYS A 47 24.73 -18.17 -5.48
CA CYS A 47 24.15 -17.62 -4.27
C CYS A 47 23.80 -16.15 -4.44
N LEU A 48 22.61 -15.75 -3.96
CA LEU A 48 22.24 -14.35 -3.91
C LEU A 48 22.85 -13.71 -2.66
N VAL A 49 23.72 -12.73 -2.87
CA VAL A 49 24.37 -11.98 -1.78
C VAL A 49 24.02 -10.51 -1.85
N PRO A 50 23.95 -9.83 -0.70
CA PRO A 50 23.68 -8.38 -0.65
C PRO A 50 24.71 -7.60 -1.47
N CYS A 51 24.23 -6.59 -2.20
CA CYS A 51 25.03 -5.74 -3.06
C CYS A 51 24.88 -4.28 -2.66
N ILE A 52 26.00 -3.60 -2.52
CA ILE A 52 26.05 -2.15 -2.28
C ILE A 52 26.48 -1.37 -3.53
N SER A 53 26.84 -2.07 -4.61
CA SER A 53 27.27 -1.45 -5.87
C SER A 53 26.13 -1.51 -6.89
N LYS A 54 25.78 -0.35 -7.43
CA LYS A 54 24.77 -0.21 -8.47
C LYS A 54 25.08 -1.02 -9.74
N GLU A 55 26.36 -1.08 -10.09
CA GLU A 55 26.84 -1.73 -11.31
C GLU A 55 26.76 -3.27 -11.21
N LYS A 56 26.80 -3.79 -9.98
CA LYS A 56 26.76 -5.25 -9.72
C LYS A 56 25.36 -5.75 -9.39
N ALA A 57 24.42 -4.87 -9.06
CA ALA A 57 23.09 -5.27 -8.67
C ALA A 57 22.33 -5.93 -9.82
N GLU A 58 21.92 -7.17 -9.63
CA GLU A 58 21.11 -7.94 -10.58
C GLU A 58 19.65 -8.05 -10.15
N TYR A 59 19.40 -8.00 -8.85
CA TYR A 59 18.08 -8.15 -8.24
C TYR A 59 17.80 -7.01 -7.29
N TYR A 60 16.56 -6.60 -7.28
CA TYR A 60 15.97 -5.71 -6.30
C TYR A 60 14.74 -6.38 -5.70
N SER A 61 14.58 -6.29 -4.40
CA SER A 61 13.37 -6.74 -3.73
C SER A 61 13.02 -5.81 -2.58
N TYR A 62 11.74 -5.70 -2.27
CA TYR A 62 11.28 -4.98 -1.08
C TYR A 62 10.24 -5.79 -0.31
N LYS A 63 10.12 -5.47 0.98
CA LYS A 63 9.03 -5.88 1.86
C LYS A 63 8.41 -4.63 2.47
N LEU A 64 7.10 -4.57 2.45
CA LEU A 64 6.31 -3.48 2.98
C LEU A 64 5.29 -4.01 3.96
N THR A 65 5.30 -3.49 5.19
CA THR A 65 4.25 -3.74 6.17
C THR A 65 3.44 -2.47 6.37
N LEU A 66 2.13 -2.58 6.18
CA LEU A 66 1.17 -1.49 6.35
C LEU A 66 0.15 -1.84 7.42
N ASP A 67 -0.06 -0.94 8.37
CA ASP A 67 -1.20 -0.97 9.27
C ASP A 67 -2.28 -0.03 8.74
N ILE A 68 -3.50 -0.54 8.61
CA ILE A 68 -4.62 0.19 8.02
C ILE A 68 -5.76 0.22 9.04
N TYR A 69 -6.11 1.43 9.49
CA TYR A 69 -7.23 1.66 10.38
C TYR A 69 -8.43 2.22 9.64
N ASN A 70 -9.57 1.54 9.75
CA ASN A 70 -10.84 2.04 9.26
C ASN A 70 -11.60 2.77 10.38
N SER A 71 -11.63 4.10 10.33
CA SER A 71 -12.33 4.91 11.34
C SER A 71 -13.84 5.06 11.08
N SER A 72 -14.36 4.48 9.98
CA SER A 72 -15.79 4.55 9.66
C SER A 72 -16.58 3.46 10.39
N SER A 73 -17.89 3.62 10.45
CA SER A 73 -18.83 2.59 10.92
C SER A 73 -19.22 1.59 9.82
N GLU A 74 -18.71 1.75 8.61
CA GLU A 74 -18.94 0.86 7.47
C GLU A 74 -17.65 0.19 7.05
N ALA A 75 -17.76 -1.00 6.45
CA ALA A 75 -16.62 -1.66 5.82
C ALA A 75 -16.09 -0.80 4.66
N ARG A 76 -14.78 -0.76 4.49
CA ARG A 76 -14.09 -0.07 3.40
C ARG A 76 -13.33 -1.07 2.56
N ILE A 77 -13.20 -0.77 1.27
CA ILE A 77 -12.50 -1.64 0.33
C ILE A 77 -11.30 -0.90 -0.25
N MET A 78 -10.16 -1.59 -0.29
CA MET A 78 -9.00 -1.18 -1.07
C MET A 78 -8.83 -2.16 -2.22
N ARG A 79 -8.80 -1.67 -3.45
CA ARG A 79 -8.57 -2.47 -4.65
C ARG A 79 -7.58 -1.80 -5.59
N ASP A 80 -7.08 -2.53 -6.56
CA ASP A 80 -6.08 -2.06 -7.52
C ASP A 80 -4.86 -1.45 -6.80
N ILE A 81 -4.41 -2.15 -5.75
CA ILE A 81 -3.27 -1.73 -4.94
C ILE A 81 -2.01 -1.83 -5.80
N THR A 82 -1.26 -0.73 -5.90
CA THR A 82 -0.03 -0.70 -6.70
C THR A 82 1.04 0.16 -6.03
N ILE A 83 2.29 -0.21 -6.26
CA ILE A 83 3.45 0.58 -5.88
C ILE A 83 3.91 1.36 -7.10
N ILE A 84 4.15 2.65 -6.91
CA ILE A 84 4.61 3.58 -7.95
C ILE A 84 5.96 4.13 -7.54
N TYR A 85 6.93 3.96 -8.42
CA TYR A 85 8.25 4.56 -8.35
C TYR A 85 8.25 5.83 -9.19
N SER A 86 8.68 6.94 -8.63
CA SER A 86 8.60 8.25 -9.26
C SER A 86 9.88 9.04 -9.03
N ASP A 87 10.29 9.78 -10.04
CA ASP A 87 11.14 10.94 -9.85
C ASP A 87 10.29 12.18 -9.52
N ASP A 88 10.89 13.37 -9.53
CA ASP A 88 10.15 14.61 -9.24
C ASP A 88 9.17 15.01 -10.36
N LYS A 89 9.25 14.40 -11.54
CA LYS A 89 8.53 14.83 -12.75
C LYS A 89 7.51 13.81 -13.24
N CYS A 90 7.82 12.52 -13.17
CA CYS A 90 7.00 11.48 -13.78
C CYS A 90 7.03 10.15 -12.99
N GLU A 91 6.07 9.29 -13.31
CA GLU A 91 6.09 7.89 -12.89
C GLU A 91 7.10 7.14 -13.74
N LEU A 92 8.07 6.49 -13.08
CA LEU A 92 9.12 5.70 -13.73
C LEU A 92 8.70 4.24 -13.91
N HIS A 93 8.02 3.70 -12.90
CA HIS A 93 7.59 2.31 -12.89
C HIS A 93 6.38 2.12 -11.98
N LYS A 94 5.57 1.12 -12.30
CA LYS A 94 4.39 0.72 -11.54
C LYS A 94 4.34 -0.79 -11.44
N SER A 95 4.18 -1.33 -10.22
CA SER A 95 4.04 -2.76 -9.98
C SER A 95 2.83 -3.08 -9.10
N VAL A 96 2.29 -4.28 -9.28
CA VAL A 96 1.28 -4.85 -8.37
C VAL A 96 2.02 -5.71 -7.36
N PRO A 97 2.00 -5.36 -6.06
CA PRO A 97 2.72 -6.12 -5.07
C PRO A 97 2.09 -7.50 -4.85
N LYS A 98 2.92 -8.44 -4.40
CA LYS A 98 2.50 -9.77 -3.96
C LYS A 98 2.07 -9.72 -2.50
N ASP A 99 1.09 -10.55 -2.14
CA ASP A 99 0.68 -10.76 -0.76
C ASP A 99 1.58 -11.81 -0.11
N ASP A 100 2.39 -11.40 0.87
CA ASP A 100 3.35 -12.27 1.56
C ASP A 100 2.67 -13.40 2.36
N THR A 101 1.38 -13.26 2.66
CA THR A 101 0.60 -14.28 3.37
C THR A 101 0.15 -15.44 2.48
N THR A 102 0.23 -15.28 1.16
CA THR A 102 -0.25 -16.26 0.17
C THR A 102 0.83 -17.24 -0.30
N ARG A 103 1.94 -17.31 0.44
CA ARG A 103 3.08 -18.14 0.07
C ARG A 103 2.69 -19.61 -0.12
N TYR A 104 3.04 -20.16 -1.28
CA TYR A 104 3.02 -21.59 -1.53
C TYR A 104 4.32 -22.02 -2.21
N SER A 105 4.71 -23.31 -2.07
CA SER A 105 5.96 -23.81 -2.60
C SER A 105 5.69 -24.95 -3.59
N SER A 106 6.45 -24.96 -4.69
CA SER A 106 6.51 -26.06 -5.62
C SER A 106 7.98 -26.43 -5.80
N GLY A 107 8.38 -27.55 -5.22
CA GLY A 107 9.80 -27.91 -5.09
C GLY A 107 10.57 -26.89 -4.25
N SER A 108 11.66 -26.38 -4.78
CA SER A 108 12.51 -25.37 -4.11
C SER A 108 12.07 -23.93 -4.38
N ILE A 109 11.01 -23.72 -5.16
CA ILE A 109 10.56 -22.37 -5.57
C ILE A 109 9.34 -21.99 -4.75
N SER A 110 9.37 -20.76 -4.20
CA SER A 110 8.23 -20.15 -3.53
C SER A 110 7.49 -19.21 -4.48
N PHE A 111 6.18 -19.30 -4.47
CA PHE A 111 5.27 -18.46 -5.25
C PHE A 111 4.36 -17.70 -4.32
N TYR A 112 3.85 -16.58 -4.83
CA TYR A 112 2.94 -15.69 -4.11
C TYR A 112 1.90 -15.15 -5.08
N ASN A 113 0.71 -14.91 -4.60
CA ASN A 113 -0.33 -14.29 -5.40
C ASN A 113 -0.21 -12.77 -5.39
N ASP A 114 -0.68 -12.13 -6.45
CA ASP A 114 -0.89 -10.68 -6.44
C ASP A 114 -1.86 -10.30 -5.32
N ILE A 115 -1.69 -9.12 -4.75
CA ILE A 115 -2.61 -8.64 -3.73
C ILE A 115 -4.03 -8.55 -4.27
N ALA A 116 -4.94 -9.25 -3.63
CA ALA A 116 -6.37 -9.20 -3.93
C ALA A 116 -7.01 -7.92 -3.31
N PRO A 117 -8.23 -7.55 -3.74
CA PRO A 117 -9.00 -6.53 -3.05
C PRO A 117 -9.17 -6.84 -1.55
N VAL A 118 -8.89 -5.85 -0.72
CA VAL A 118 -8.90 -5.99 0.75
C VAL A 118 -10.13 -5.33 1.32
N ASN A 119 -10.91 -6.11 2.08
CA ASN A 119 -12.06 -5.60 2.82
C ASN A 119 -11.64 -5.29 4.27
N ILE A 120 -11.85 -4.05 4.70
CA ILE A 120 -11.43 -3.56 6.01
C ILE A 120 -12.69 -3.32 6.86
N PRO A 121 -12.93 -4.16 7.90
CA PRO A 121 -14.11 -4.05 8.74
C PRO A 121 -14.23 -2.67 9.42
N PRO A 122 -15.43 -2.27 9.87
CA PRO A 122 -15.63 -1.04 10.61
C PRO A 122 -14.80 -1.00 11.89
N LYS A 123 -14.23 0.17 12.22
CA LYS A 123 -13.48 0.41 13.46
C LYS A 123 -12.36 -0.60 13.74
N ALA A 124 -11.85 -1.25 12.69
CA ALA A 124 -10.82 -2.28 12.78
C ALA A 124 -9.48 -1.80 12.25
N ILE A 125 -8.42 -2.40 12.76
CA ILE A 125 -7.07 -2.32 12.22
C ILE A 125 -6.77 -3.65 11.56
N ILE A 126 -6.22 -3.59 10.35
CA ILE A 126 -5.66 -4.75 9.65
C ILE A 126 -4.22 -4.47 9.27
N GLN A 127 -3.43 -5.51 9.13
CA GLN A 127 -2.06 -5.42 8.65
C GLN A 127 -1.93 -6.11 7.30
N LEU A 128 -1.35 -5.41 6.32
CA LEU A 128 -0.95 -5.97 5.03
C LEU A 128 0.56 -6.16 5.00
N LYS A 129 0.98 -7.34 4.54
CA LYS A 129 2.38 -7.68 4.30
C LYS A 129 2.56 -7.91 2.81
N LEU A 130 3.25 -6.99 2.18
CA LEU A 130 3.42 -6.94 0.73
C LEU A 130 4.90 -7.06 0.39
N HIS A 131 5.19 -7.70 -0.72
CA HIS A 131 6.53 -7.71 -1.29
C HIS A 131 6.46 -7.74 -2.81
N ASP A 132 7.55 -7.39 -3.44
CA ASP A 132 7.79 -7.57 -4.88
C ASP A 132 9.28 -7.42 -5.16
N GLY A 133 9.67 -7.63 -6.40
CA GLY A 133 11.04 -7.49 -6.82
C GLY A 133 11.19 -7.39 -8.33
N SER A 134 12.34 -6.93 -8.74
CA SER A 134 12.73 -6.80 -10.15
C SER A 134 14.06 -7.46 -10.40
N HIS A 135 14.21 -8.05 -11.57
CA HIS A 135 15.44 -8.63 -12.05
C HIS A 135 15.98 -7.80 -13.21
N HIS A 136 17.29 -7.57 -13.24
CA HIS A 136 17.93 -6.75 -14.29
C HIS A 136 17.58 -7.20 -15.70
N GLN A 137 17.53 -8.53 -15.95
CA GLN A 137 17.23 -9.08 -17.26
C GLN A 137 15.77 -8.89 -17.71
N ASN A 138 14.82 -8.85 -16.78
CA ASN A 138 13.39 -8.81 -17.12
C ASN A 138 12.85 -7.39 -17.29
N ASN A 139 13.09 -6.53 -16.30
CA ASN A 139 12.51 -5.18 -16.26
C ASN A 139 13.55 -4.07 -16.15
N GLY A 140 14.84 -4.45 -16.07
CA GLY A 140 15.90 -3.52 -15.71
C GLY A 140 15.77 -3.01 -14.27
N LEU A 141 16.83 -2.40 -13.77
CA LEU A 141 16.83 -1.74 -12.45
C LEU A 141 16.92 -0.20 -12.60
N ASP A 142 16.93 0.30 -13.84
CA ASP A 142 17.15 1.71 -14.14
C ASP A 142 16.15 2.65 -13.50
N TYR A 143 14.88 2.20 -13.40
CA TYR A 143 13.85 2.99 -12.75
C TYR A 143 14.15 3.20 -11.26
N ILE A 144 14.72 2.20 -10.58
CA ILE A 144 15.01 2.28 -9.15
C ILE A 144 16.10 3.31 -8.89
N TRP A 145 17.14 3.32 -9.74
CA TRP A 145 18.25 4.26 -9.63
C TRP A 145 17.86 5.74 -9.83
N LYS A 146 16.74 5.97 -10.51
CA LYS A 146 16.18 7.30 -10.78
C LYS A 146 15.07 7.68 -9.81
N THR A 147 14.62 6.73 -9.01
CA THR A 147 13.50 6.93 -8.08
C THR A 147 13.91 7.83 -6.94
N ARG A 148 13.09 8.84 -6.68
CA ARG A 148 13.19 9.72 -5.51
C ARG A 148 12.08 9.47 -4.50
N LYS A 149 10.90 9.08 -4.96
CA LYS A 149 9.72 8.89 -4.13
C LYS A 149 9.03 7.59 -4.49
N ILE A 150 8.60 6.88 -3.47
CA ILE A 150 7.81 5.65 -3.63
C ILE A 150 6.44 5.89 -3.03
N TYR A 151 5.42 5.54 -3.79
CA TYR A 151 4.03 5.72 -3.39
C TYR A 151 3.29 4.39 -3.44
N LEU A 152 2.33 4.22 -2.56
CA LEU A 152 1.27 3.24 -2.71
C LEU A 152 0.02 3.95 -3.21
N THR A 153 -0.64 3.35 -4.20
CA THR A 153 -1.94 3.80 -4.66
C THR A 153 -2.96 2.68 -4.55
N TYR A 154 -4.20 3.05 -4.31
CA TYR A 154 -5.34 2.14 -4.32
C TYR A 154 -6.60 2.86 -4.75
N LYS A 155 -7.61 2.10 -5.19
CA LYS A 155 -8.96 2.61 -5.43
C LYS A 155 -9.88 2.20 -4.30
N ASN A 156 -10.72 3.13 -3.85
CA ASN A 156 -11.76 2.85 -2.88
C ASN A 156 -13.03 2.28 -3.54
N GLU A 157 -14.08 2.04 -2.74
CA GLU A 157 -15.41 1.56 -3.18
C GLU A 157 -16.04 2.43 -4.27
N LYS A 158 -15.74 3.74 -4.31
CA LYS A 158 -16.23 4.70 -5.31
C LYS A 158 -15.29 4.86 -6.52
N SER A 159 -14.34 3.95 -6.70
CA SER A 159 -13.29 4.00 -7.74
C SER A 159 -12.39 5.25 -7.69
N LYS A 160 -12.42 5.99 -6.59
CA LYS A 160 -11.52 7.13 -6.38
C LYS A 160 -10.13 6.60 -6.00
N THR A 161 -9.13 7.05 -6.75
CA THR A 161 -7.73 6.73 -6.45
C THR A 161 -7.22 7.57 -5.28
N THR A 162 -6.58 6.91 -4.35
CA THR A 162 -5.83 7.52 -3.25
C THR A 162 -4.35 7.18 -3.43
N LYS A 163 -3.46 8.15 -3.22
CA LYS A 163 -2.01 8.01 -3.32
C LYS A 163 -1.40 8.43 -1.98
N ILE A 164 -0.56 7.57 -1.41
CA ILE A 164 0.17 7.84 -0.17
C ILE A 164 1.67 7.64 -0.40
N ALA A 165 2.49 8.48 0.23
CA ALA A 165 3.93 8.32 0.18
C ALA A 165 4.35 7.21 1.16
N ILE A 166 5.14 6.24 0.67
CA ILE A 166 5.81 5.23 1.48
C ILE A 166 7.19 5.75 1.88
N LYS A 167 7.93 6.25 0.91
CA LYS A 167 9.21 6.92 1.07
C LYS A 167 9.11 8.31 0.47
N SER A 168 9.31 9.32 1.30
CA SER A 168 9.24 10.74 0.92
C SER A 168 10.61 11.39 0.80
N GLU A 169 11.66 10.73 1.31
CA GLU A 169 13.04 11.19 1.20
C GLU A 169 13.65 10.69 -0.10
N ASP A 170 14.71 11.37 -0.52
CA ASP A 170 15.40 11.10 -1.77
C ASP A 170 15.96 9.67 -1.78
N TYR A 171 15.23 8.77 -2.41
CA TYR A 171 15.55 7.35 -2.45
C TYR A 171 16.79 7.07 -3.33
N SER A 172 17.12 7.97 -4.25
CA SER A 172 18.32 7.88 -5.10
C SER A 172 19.63 7.89 -4.32
N CYS A 173 19.60 8.41 -3.08
CA CYS A 173 20.75 8.49 -2.20
C CYS A 173 21.13 7.16 -1.51
N TYR A 174 20.39 6.06 -1.76
CA TYR A 174 20.65 4.78 -1.07
C TYR A 174 22.11 4.32 -1.20
N PHE A 175 22.71 4.47 -2.38
CA PHE A 175 24.10 4.10 -2.63
C PHE A 175 25.12 5.20 -2.37
N GLU A 176 24.69 6.46 -2.29
CA GLU A 176 25.57 7.60 -2.00
C GLU A 176 25.95 7.65 -0.52
N ASN A 177 25.07 7.19 0.36
CA ASN A 177 25.27 7.19 1.81
C ASN A 177 26.07 5.98 2.33
N HIS A 178 26.44 5.04 1.47
CA HIS A 178 27.19 3.82 1.81
C HIS A 178 28.59 3.78 1.18
N LYS A 179 29.14 4.95 0.78
CA LYS A 179 30.54 5.09 0.35
C LYS A 179 31.46 5.26 1.53
#